data_8203ddc9462fa43469f74ccd4710238c
#
_entry.id   8203ddc9462fa43469f74ccd4710238c
#
_cell.length_a   1.000
_cell.length_b   1.000
_cell.length_c   1.000
_cell.angle_alpha   90.00
_cell.angle_beta   90.00
_cell.angle_gamma   90.00
#
_symmetry.space_group_name_H-M   'P 1'
#
loop_
_entity.id
_entity.type
_entity.pdbx_description
1 polymer ?
#
loop_
_entity_poly.entity_id
_entity_poly.type
_entity_poly.pdbx_seq_one_letter_code
_entity_poly.pdbx_strand_id
1 'polypeptide(L)'
;MNKCYIEIHSTNKAKNDIDILMNRAGYRNIGSSKKPSGKIGKFFVKLGIILKIPFCLHKNEILLIQYPFKKYYTYLCRVAHFRKCKVVTLIHDLGSFRRQKLTVPQEIKKLSHIDYIIVHNPSMKRWLEEQGCKVPMGCLEIFDYLSETKAIDYCPVTSVPQVIYAGGLGPRKNAFLYQLDDHISSYELNVYGK
;
A
#
# COMPACT_ATOMS: atom_id res chain seq x y z
N MET A 1 -10.30 -19.57 11.29
CA MET A 1 -11.01 -18.29 11.06
C MET A 1 -10.82 -17.92 9.61
N ASN A 2 -11.91 -17.72 8.87
CA ASN A 2 -11.84 -17.40 7.45
C ASN A 2 -11.27 -16.00 7.24
N LYS A 3 -10.56 -15.81 6.13
CA LYS A 3 -9.87 -14.54 5.81
C LYS A 3 -10.25 -14.10 4.41
N CYS A 4 -10.49 -12.82 4.24
CA CYS A 4 -10.79 -12.23 2.94
C CYS A 4 -10.05 -10.90 2.72
N TYR A 5 -9.95 -10.49 1.48
CA TYR A 5 -9.34 -9.22 1.08
C TYR A 5 -10.08 -8.60 -0.09
N ILE A 6 -9.81 -7.34 -0.37
CA ILE A 6 -10.33 -6.64 -1.54
C ILE A 6 -9.18 -6.29 -2.46
N GLU A 7 -9.14 -6.91 -3.62
CA GLU A 7 -8.20 -6.59 -4.68
C GLU A 7 -8.38 -5.15 -5.17
N ILE A 8 -7.27 -4.43 -5.32
CA ILE A 8 -7.29 -2.99 -5.62
C ILE A 8 -7.09 -2.69 -7.10
N HIS A 9 -6.53 -3.59 -7.90
CA HIS A 9 -6.12 -3.35 -9.28
C HIS A 9 -5.29 -2.07 -9.44
N SER A 10 -4.25 -1.97 -8.65
CA SER A 10 -3.34 -0.82 -8.64
C SER A 10 -2.30 -0.94 -9.75
N THR A 11 -1.79 0.19 -10.23
CA THR A 11 -0.54 0.24 -11.00
C THR A 11 0.70 0.19 -10.09
N ASN A 12 0.52 0.22 -8.78
CA ASN A 12 1.59 0.15 -7.80
C ASN A 12 1.97 -1.31 -7.55
N LYS A 13 3.24 -1.66 -7.79
CA LYS A 13 3.75 -3.01 -7.63
C LYS A 13 3.53 -3.55 -6.21
N ALA A 14 3.85 -2.78 -5.18
CA ALA A 14 3.68 -3.20 -3.78
C ALA A 14 2.24 -3.67 -3.47
N LYS A 15 1.23 -2.96 -3.99
CA LYS A 15 -0.18 -3.35 -3.78
C LYS A 15 -0.56 -4.61 -4.53
N ASN A 16 -0.05 -4.78 -5.74
CA ASN A 16 -0.30 -5.98 -6.54
C ASN A 16 0.39 -7.20 -5.92
N ASP A 17 1.60 -7.03 -5.40
CA ASP A 17 2.33 -8.11 -4.74
C ASP A 17 1.59 -8.58 -3.48
N ILE A 18 1.01 -7.66 -2.69
CA ILE A 18 0.14 -8.03 -1.56
C ILE A 18 -1.11 -8.78 -2.04
N ASP A 19 -1.76 -8.34 -3.13
CA ASP A 19 -2.91 -9.07 -3.67
C ASP A 19 -2.53 -10.51 -4.06
N ILE A 20 -1.35 -10.70 -4.67
CA ILE A 20 -0.81 -12.04 -5.00
C ILE A 20 -0.52 -12.85 -3.74
N LEU A 21 0.14 -12.25 -2.74
CA LEU A 21 0.47 -12.92 -1.48
C LEU A 21 -0.79 -13.34 -0.72
N MET A 22 -1.81 -12.48 -0.68
CA MET A 22 -3.09 -12.82 -0.04
C MET A 22 -3.78 -14.00 -0.74
N ASN A 23 -3.76 -14.01 -2.07
CA ASN A 23 -4.29 -15.12 -2.85
C ASN A 23 -3.53 -16.43 -2.55
N ARG A 24 -2.18 -16.39 -2.57
CA ARG A 24 -1.32 -17.54 -2.24
C ARG A 24 -1.53 -18.03 -0.80
N ALA A 25 -1.82 -17.13 0.13
CA ALA A 25 -2.10 -17.45 1.53
C ALA A 25 -3.55 -17.92 1.78
N GLY A 26 -4.32 -18.16 0.71
CA GLY A 26 -5.68 -18.68 0.80
C GLY A 26 -6.73 -17.67 1.26
N TYR A 27 -6.45 -16.37 1.18
CA TYR A 27 -7.46 -15.33 1.44
C TYR A 27 -8.45 -15.28 0.28
N ARG A 28 -9.72 -15.21 0.61
CA ARG A 28 -10.78 -15.09 -0.38
C ARG A 28 -10.90 -13.66 -0.89
N ASN A 29 -10.79 -13.46 -2.21
CA ASN A 29 -10.99 -12.15 -2.81
C ASN A 29 -12.48 -11.82 -2.90
N ILE A 30 -12.93 -10.74 -2.25
CA ILE A 30 -14.31 -10.24 -2.33
C ILE A 30 -14.43 -9.00 -3.23
N GLY A 31 -13.34 -8.56 -3.81
CA GLY A 31 -13.30 -7.48 -4.81
C GLY A 31 -13.77 -7.94 -6.19
N SER A 32 -13.58 -7.08 -7.19
CA SER A 32 -13.83 -7.42 -8.60
C SER A 32 -12.51 -7.89 -9.22
N SER A 33 -12.52 -9.06 -9.83
CA SER A 33 -11.40 -9.58 -10.63
C SER A 33 -11.25 -8.87 -11.98
N LYS A 34 -12.24 -8.07 -12.41
CA LYS A 34 -12.22 -7.36 -13.69
C LYS A 34 -11.57 -5.99 -13.54
N LYS A 35 -10.54 -5.71 -14.34
CA LYS A 35 -9.98 -4.35 -14.48
C LYS A 35 -11.02 -3.45 -15.15
N PRO A 36 -11.51 -2.39 -14.49
CA PRO A 36 -12.46 -1.49 -15.10
C PRO A 36 -11.80 -0.61 -16.16
N SER A 37 -12.36 -0.53 -17.36
CA SER A 37 -11.96 0.41 -18.40
C SER A 37 -12.82 1.67 -18.35
N GLY A 38 -12.19 2.84 -18.58
CA GLY A 38 -12.88 4.13 -18.63
C GLY A 38 -13.49 4.60 -17.30
N LYS A 39 -14.09 5.79 -17.31
CA LYS A 39 -14.73 6.40 -16.12
C LYS A 39 -16.04 5.68 -15.76
N ILE A 40 -16.84 5.34 -16.76
CA ILE A 40 -18.15 4.68 -16.62
C ILE A 40 -17.96 3.26 -16.05
N GLY A 41 -17.04 2.47 -16.63
CA GLY A 41 -16.74 1.12 -16.13
C GLY A 41 -16.25 1.14 -14.68
N LYS A 42 -15.41 2.13 -14.30
CA LYS A 42 -14.98 2.33 -12.91
C LYS A 42 -16.15 2.63 -11.95
N PHE A 43 -17.14 3.38 -12.41
CA PHE A 43 -18.33 3.68 -11.62
C PHE A 43 -19.17 2.42 -11.36
N PHE A 44 -19.49 1.65 -12.40
CA PHE A 44 -20.29 0.43 -12.27
C PHE A 44 -19.59 -0.65 -11.45
N VAL A 45 -18.29 -0.85 -11.64
CA VAL A 45 -17.51 -1.78 -10.80
C VAL A 45 -17.53 -1.35 -9.34
N LYS A 46 -17.39 -0.05 -9.06
CA LYS A 46 -17.48 0.46 -7.69
C LYS A 46 -18.86 0.25 -7.08
N LEU A 47 -19.92 0.56 -7.82
CA LEU A 47 -21.31 0.36 -7.37
C LEU A 47 -21.57 -1.12 -7.10
N GLY A 48 -21.18 -1.99 -8.04
CA GLY A 48 -21.30 -3.43 -7.88
C GLY A 48 -20.57 -3.96 -6.65
N ILE A 49 -19.35 -3.47 -6.37
CA ILE A 49 -18.63 -3.85 -5.15
C ILE A 49 -19.38 -3.39 -3.90
N ILE A 50 -19.86 -2.14 -3.85
CA ILE A 50 -20.59 -1.60 -2.70
C ILE A 50 -21.84 -2.43 -2.40
N LEU A 51 -22.63 -2.77 -3.44
CA LEU A 51 -23.84 -3.56 -3.28
C LEU A 51 -23.55 -5.03 -2.91
N LYS A 52 -22.46 -5.59 -3.41
CA LYS A 52 -22.09 -6.99 -3.23
C LYS A 52 -21.46 -7.27 -1.86
N ILE A 53 -20.69 -6.32 -1.31
CA ILE A 53 -19.90 -6.51 -0.06
C ILE A 53 -20.74 -7.08 1.09
N PRO A 54 -21.97 -6.57 1.41
CA PRO A 54 -22.76 -7.12 2.52
C PRO A 54 -23.08 -8.61 2.39
N PHE A 55 -23.16 -9.11 1.17
CA PHE A 55 -23.47 -10.52 0.89
C PHE A 55 -22.23 -11.40 0.77
N CYS A 56 -21.08 -10.79 0.41
CA CYS A 56 -19.82 -11.51 0.24
C CYS A 56 -19.03 -11.67 1.52
N LEU A 57 -19.25 -10.84 2.53
CA LEU A 57 -18.63 -10.97 3.84
C LEU A 57 -19.36 -12.05 4.65
N HIS A 58 -18.64 -13.10 5.00
CA HIS A 58 -19.17 -14.09 5.92
C HIS A 58 -18.98 -13.62 7.37
N LYS A 59 -19.82 -14.11 8.26
CA LYS A 59 -19.76 -13.75 9.67
C LYS A 59 -18.43 -14.21 10.31
N ASN A 60 -17.85 -13.36 11.15
CA ASN A 60 -16.62 -13.65 11.90
C ASN A 60 -15.37 -13.86 11.02
N GLU A 61 -15.30 -13.30 9.83
CA GLU A 61 -14.09 -13.28 9.00
C GLU A 61 -13.12 -12.17 9.41
N ILE A 62 -11.86 -12.31 8.97
CA ILE A 62 -10.89 -11.20 8.96
C ILE A 62 -10.89 -10.59 7.57
N LEU A 63 -11.17 -9.30 7.49
CA LEU A 63 -11.08 -8.52 6.26
C LEU A 63 -9.77 -7.72 6.24
N LEU A 64 -8.88 -8.01 5.28
CA LEU A 64 -7.69 -7.22 5.03
C LEU A 64 -7.97 -6.15 3.98
N ILE A 65 -7.59 -4.91 4.30
CA ILE A 65 -7.71 -3.75 3.41
C ILE A 65 -6.34 -3.09 3.27
N GLN A 66 -5.91 -2.82 2.04
CA GLN A 66 -4.70 -2.05 1.76
C GLN A 66 -4.99 -0.55 1.74
N TYR A 67 -4.32 0.24 2.58
CA TYR A 67 -4.49 1.70 2.67
C TYR A 67 -3.35 2.45 1.95
N PRO A 68 -3.58 3.58 1.29
CA PRO A 68 -4.85 4.29 1.17
C PRO A 68 -5.85 3.57 0.26
N PHE A 69 -7.10 3.58 0.70
CA PHE A 69 -8.20 2.93 0.02
C PHE A 69 -9.16 3.94 -0.64
N LYS A 70 -10.17 3.43 -1.35
CA LYS A 70 -11.16 4.23 -2.06
C LYS A 70 -12.11 4.98 -1.11
N LYS A 71 -12.94 5.88 -1.64
CA LYS A 71 -13.87 6.72 -0.87
C LYS A 71 -14.86 5.95 0.02
N TYR A 72 -15.16 4.68 -0.30
CA TYR A 72 -16.08 3.85 0.48
C TYR A 72 -15.43 3.05 1.61
N TYR A 73 -14.20 3.41 2.01
CA TYR A 73 -13.46 2.75 3.10
C TYR A 73 -14.28 2.63 4.40
N THR A 74 -14.81 3.75 4.90
CA THR A 74 -15.59 3.77 6.14
C THR A 74 -16.88 2.96 6.04
N TYR A 75 -17.56 2.99 4.88
CA TYR A 75 -18.70 2.12 4.61
C TYR A 75 -18.32 0.64 4.72
N LEU A 76 -17.23 0.26 4.09
CA LEU A 76 -16.71 -1.11 4.12
C LEU A 76 -16.42 -1.58 5.55
N CYS A 77 -15.76 -0.77 6.37
CA CYS A 77 -15.49 -1.08 7.77
C CYS A 77 -16.80 -1.28 8.57
N ARG A 78 -17.79 -0.40 8.38
CA ARG A 78 -19.10 -0.52 9.05
C ARG A 78 -19.83 -1.80 8.66
N VAL A 79 -19.84 -2.13 7.38
CA VAL A 79 -20.47 -3.38 6.91
C VAL A 79 -19.73 -4.60 7.46
N ALA A 80 -18.41 -4.57 7.51
CA ALA A 80 -17.62 -5.64 8.09
C ALA A 80 -17.95 -5.84 9.58
N HIS A 81 -18.01 -4.77 10.36
CA HIS A 81 -18.38 -4.85 11.78
C HIS A 81 -19.84 -5.32 11.98
N PHE A 82 -20.78 -4.87 11.14
CA PHE A 82 -22.15 -5.39 11.15
C PHE A 82 -22.20 -6.92 10.94
N ARG A 83 -21.31 -7.45 10.09
CA ARG A 83 -21.11 -8.89 9.88
C ARG A 83 -20.24 -9.56 10.94
N LYS A 84 -19.87 -8.85 12.03
CA LYS A 84 -18.97 -9.31 13.10
C LYS A 84 -17.57 -9.69 12.60
N CYS A 85 -17.15 -9.15 11.47
CA CYS A 85 -15.79 -9.33 10.95
C CYS A 85 -14.82 -8.42 11.67
N LYS A 86 -13.55 -8.86 11.76
CA LYS A 86 -12.42 -8.02 12.17
C LYS A 86 -11.81 -7.35 10.94
N VAL A 87 -11.52 -6.08 11.03
CA VAL A 87 -10.91 -5.30 9.95
C VAL A 87 -9.44 -5.04 10.26
N VAL A 88 -8.57 -5.52 9.39
CA VAL A 88 -7.13 -5.29 9.45
C VAL A 88 -6.74 -4.41 8.26
N THR A 89 -5.96 -3.36 8.52
CA THR A 89 -5.50 -2.45 7.46
C THR A 89 -3.99 -2.45 7.36
N LEU A 90 -3.47 -2.78 6.17
CA LEU A 90 -2.07 -2.60 5.81
C LEU A 90 -1.86 -1.21 5.21
N ILE A 91 -1.06 -0.38 5.86
CA ILE A 91 -0.78 0.99 5.41
C ILE A 91 0.45 0.98 4.50
N HIS A 92 0.29 1.35 3.23
CA HIS A 92 1.39 1.63 2.32
C HIS A 92 1.84 3.09 2.36
N ASP A 93 0.90 4.00 2.63
CA ASP A 93 1.16 5.43 2.57
C ASP A 93 0.06 6.17 3.34
N LEU A 94 0.41 7.29 3.97
CA LEU A 94 -0.54 8.16 4.65
C LEU A 94 -0.91 9.32 3.73
N GLY A 95 -2.22 9.52 3.55
CA GLY A 95 -2.75 10.52 2.64
C GLY A 95 -2.50 11.95 3.12
N SER A 96 -2.38 12.16 4.42
CA SER A 96 -2.04 13.44 5.04
C SER A 96 -0.59 13.86 4.74
N PHE A 97 0.35 12.91 4.63
CA PHE A 97 1.74 13.21 4.31
C PHE A 97 1.97 13.45 2.82
N ARG A 98 1.74 12.42 2.04
CA ARG A 98 2.21 12.40 0.66
C ARG A 98 1.35 13.24 -0.29
N ARG A 99 0.06 13.23 -0.09
CA ARG A 99 -0.88 13.84 -1.04
C ARG A 99 -1.61 15.05 -0.52
N GLN A 100 -1.51 15.32 0.77
CA GLN A 100 -2.21 16.42 1.48
C GLN A 100 -3.71 16.49 1.14
N LYS A 101 -4.31 15.34 0.79
CA LYS A 101 -5.74 15.22 0.44
C LYS A 101 -6.63 15.07 1.65
N LEU A 102 -6.03 14.80 2.80
CA LEU A 102 -6.68 14.69 4.09
C LEU A 102 -5.86 15.47 5.10
N THR A 103 -6.52 16.05 6.08
CA THR A 103 -5.84 16.51 7.30
C THR A 103 -5.50 15.31 8.18
N VAL A 104 -4.51 15.46 9.07
CA VAL A 104 -4.14 14.41 10.01
C VAL A 104 -5.33 13.94 10.86
N PRO A 105 -6.15 14.83 11.46
CA PRO A 105 -7.32 14.41 12.22
C PRO A 105 -8.34 13.62 11.40
N GLN A 106 -8.53 13.99 10.12
CA GLN A 106 -9.43 13.25 9.22
C GLN A 106 -8.90 11.85 8.92
N GLU A 107 -7.59 11.70 8.77
CA GLU A 107 -6.96 10.39 8.54
C GLU A 107 -7.06 9.50 9.77
N ILE A 108 -6.71 10.01 10.95
CA ILE A 108 -6.84 9.30 12.23
C ILE A 108 -8.30 8.86 12.47
N LYS A 109 -9.27 9.75 12.21
CA LYS A 109 -10.70 9.41 12.29
C LYS A 109 -11.09 8.28 11.34
N LYS A 110 -10.50 8.20 10.14
CA LYS A 110 -10.74 7.06 9.23
C LYS A 110 -10.15 5.78 9.77
N LEU A 111 -8.94 5.83 10.29
CA LEU A 111 -8.23 4.67 10.81
C LEU A 111 -8.85 4.17 12.14
N SER A 112 -9.56 5.02 12.89
CA SER A 112 -10.25 4.58 14.11
C SER A 112 -11.43 3.62 13.90
N HIS A 113 -11.84 3.38 12.63
CA HIS A 113 -12.92 2.44 12.29
C HIS A 113 -12.46 1.01 12.03
N ILE A 114 -11.27 0.61 12.46
CA ILE A 114 -10.70 -0.71 12.22
C ILE A 114 -10.20 -1.35 13.51
N ASP A 115 -9.95 -2.65 13.47
CA ASP A 115 -9.54 -3.41 14.66
C ASP A 115 -8.03 -3.53 14.80
N TYR A 116 -7.26 -3.46 13.69
CA TYR A 116 -5.81 -3.60 13.71
C TYR A 116 -5.14 -2.92 12.52
N ILE A 117 -3.99 -2.32 12.74
CA ILE A 117 -3.16 -1.68 11.72
C ILE A 117 -1.84 -2.42 11.56
N ILE A 118 -1.44 -2.66 10.33
CA ILE A 118 -0.09 -3.10 9.97
C ILE A 118 0.62 -1.90 9.32
N VAL A 119 1.68 -1.43 9.95
CA VAL A 119 2.55 -0.35 9.46
C VAL A 119 3.88 -0.90 8.97
N HIS A 120 4.60 -0.14 8.15
CA HIS A 120 5.89 -0.58 7.60
C HIS A 120 7.02 -0.58 8.64
N ASN A 121 7.04 0.40 9.54
CA ASN A 121 8.17 0.57 10.45
C ASN A 121 7.77 1.22 11.79
N PRO A 122 8.64 1.15 12.79
CA PRO A 122 8.39 1.73 14.10
C PRO A 122 8.17 3.25 14.10
N SER A 123 8.80 3.98 13.17
CA SER A 123 8.62 5.43 13.05
C SER A 123 7.20 5.80 12.62
N MET A 124 6.62 5.06 11.67
CA MET A 124 5.22 5.24 11.26
C MET A 124 4.26 4.89 12.41
N LYS A 125 4.54 3.82 13.16
CA LYS A 125 3.76 3.42 14.34
C LYS A 125 3.75 4.54 15.36
N ARG A 126 4.93 5.01 15.79
CA ARG A 126 5.09 6.08 16.79
C ARG A 126 4.35 7.34 16.36
N TRP A 127 4.52 7.75 15.12
CA TRP A 127 3.83 8.94 14.62
C TRP A 127 2.31 8.81 14.69
N LEU A 128 1.73 7.67 14.29
CA LEU A 128 0.29 7.44 14.41
C LEU A 128 -0.20 7.50 15.86
N GLU A 129 0.57 6.93 16.79
CA GLU A 129 0.29 6.98 18.23
C GLU A 129 0.33 8.42 18.76
N GLU A 130 1.34 9.20 18.38
CA GLU A 130 1.48 10.63 18.73
C GLU A 130 0.34 11.48 18.17
N GLN A 131 -0.21 11.12 16.99
CA GLN A 131 -1.39 11.77 16.45
C GLN A 131 -2.71 11.27 17.05
N GLY A 132 -2.66 10.46 18.08
CA GLY A 132 -3.82 9.99 18.84
C GLY A 132 -4.53 8.77 18.25
N CYS A 133 -3.89 8.00 17.36
CA CYS A 133 -4.42 6.72 16.91
C CYS A 133 -4.33 5.68 18.03
N LYS A 134 -5.49 5.19 18.49
CA LYS A 134 -5.58 4.20 19.58
C LYS A 134 -5.77 2.77 19.10
N VAL A 135 -5.79 2.55 17.80
CA VAL A 135 -5.95 1.21 17.19
C VAL A 135 -4.67 0.41 17.43
N PRO A 136 -4.74 -0.86 17.87
CA PRO A 136 -3.56 -1.71 18.00
C PRO A 136 -2.78 -1.82 16.69
N MET A 137 -1.44 -1.76 16.76
CA MET A 137 -0.57 -1.72 15.59
C MET A 137 0.60 -2.68 15.70
N GLY A 138 0.89 -3.38 14.59
CA GLY A 138 2.11 -4.16 14.39
C GLY A 138 2.96 -3.60 13.25
N CYS A 139 4.28 -3.80 13.32
CA CYS A 139 5.22 -3.43 12.28
C CYS A 139 5.45 -4.62 11.34
N LEU A 140 5.48 -4.36 10.04
CA LEU A 140 5.86 -5.33 9.02
C LEU A 140 7.38 -5.40 8.85
N GLU A 141 8.07 -4.30 9.18
CA GLU A 141 9.50 -4.06 9.04
C GLU A 141 9.95 -4.01 7.58
N ILE A 142 10.53 -5.10 7.06
CA ILE A 142 10.99 -5.13 5.67
C ILE A 142 9.82 -5.55 4.78
N PHE A 143 9.58 -4.75 3.75
CA PHE A 143 8.61 -5.07 2.71
C PHE A 143 9.37 -5.45 1.44
N ASP A 144 9.35 -6.72 1.12
CA ASP A 144 10.01 -7.25 -0.07
C ASP A 144 9.06 -7.32 -1.27
N TYR A 145 9.62 -7.17 -2.47
CA TYR A 145 8.85 -7.28 -3.70
C TYR A 145 8.96 -8.69 -4.27
N LEU A 146 7.85 -9.19 -4.81
CA LEU A 146 7.87 -10.44 -5.57
C LEU A 146 8.69 -10.22 -6.83
N SER A 147 9.70 -11.06 -7.04
CA SER A 147 10.51 -11.11 -8.24
C SER A 147 10.30 -12.43 -8.97
N GLU A 148 10.14 -12.37 -10.28
CA GLU A 148 10.10 -13.54 -11.16
C GLU A 148 11.49 -13.88 -11.70
N THR A 149 12.42 -12.93 -11.59
CA THR A 149 13.81 -13.12 -12.02
C THR A 149 14.64 -13.67 -10.88
N LYS A 150 15.43 -14.69 -11.17
CA LYS A 150 16.47 -15.16 -10.23
C LYS A 150 17.51 -14.07 -10.06
N ALA A 151 18.05 -13.94 -8.87
CA ALA A 151 19.22 -13.09 -8.63
C ALA A 151 20.35 -13.57 -9.56
N ILE A 152 21.00 -12.62 -10.21
CA ILE A 152 22.19 -12.91 -11.01
C ILE A 152 23.37 -12.69 -10.08
N ASP A 153 24.10 -13.75 -9.78
CA ASP A 153 25.33 -13.71 -8.97
C ASP A 153 26.50 -13.10 -9.77
N TYR A 154 26.23 -12.01 -10.49
CA TYR A 154 27.24 -11.31 -11.26
C TYR A 154 27.55 -9.97 -10.61
N CYS A 155 28.74 -9.87 -10.05
CA CYS A 155 29.30 -8.62 -9.57
C CYS A 155 30.56 -8.33 -10.41
N PRO A 156 30.47 -7.46 -11.44
CA PRO A 156 31.66 -7.05 -12.16
C PRO A 156 32.57 -6.27 -11.23
N VAL A 157 33.80 -6.73 -11.08
CA VAL A 157 34.83 -5.96 -10.39
C VAL A 157 35.29 -4.85 -11.34
N THR A 158 34.84 -3.64 -11.12
CA THR A 158 35.27 -2.46 -11.85
C THR A 158 36.27 -1.67 -11.00
N SER A 159 37.27 -1.08 -11.64
CA SER A 159 38.29 -0.23 -10.97
C SER A 159 37.65 1.03 -10.39
N VAL A 160 36.54 1.49 -10.95
CA VAL A 160 35.76 2.64 -10.46
C VAL A 160 34.40 2.13 -9.97
N PRO A 161 33.98 2.42 -8.75
CA PRO A 161 32.67 2.05 -8.26
C PRO A 161 31.55 2.65 -9.13
N GLN A 162 30.59 1.81 -9.54
CA GLN A 162 29.41 2.25 -10.26
C GLN A 162 28.23 2.38 -9.31
N VAL A 163 27.59 3.54 -9.34
CA VAL A 163 26.37 3.85 -8.58
C VAL A 163 25.20 4.00 -9.56
N ILE A 164 24.11 3.34 -9.27
CA ILE A 164 22.91 3.41 -10.11
C ILE A 164 21.79 4.10 -9.31
N TYR A 165 21.26 5.16 -9.88
CA TYR A 165 19.97 5.71 -9.47
C TYR A 165 18.89 5.28 -10.45
N ALA A 166 17.85 4.61 -9.96
CA ALA A 166 16.69 4.23 -10.76
C ALA A 166 15.42 4.80 -10.11
N GLY A 167 14.78 5.79 -10.74
CA GLY A 167 13.60 6.42 -10.16
C GLY A 167 13.08 7.63 -10.92
N GLY A 168 12.07 8.31 -10.36
CA GLY A 168 11.57 9.55 -10.93
C GLY A 168 12.60 10.68 -10.83
N LEU A 169 12.73 11.49 -11.89
CA LEU A 169 13.69 12.59 -11.92
C LEU A 169 13.09 13.94 -11.49
N GLY A 170 11.82 13.96 -11.09
CA GLY A 170 11.15 15.21 -10.69
C GLY A 170 11.81 15.88 -9.48
N PRO A 171 12.16 17.18 -9.57
CA PRO A 171 12.95 17.90 -8.56
C PRO A 171 12.27 17.96 -7.19
N ARG A 172 10.95 17.90 -7.14
CA ARG A 172 10.19 17.90 -5.86
C ARG A 172 10.56 16.75 -4.91
N LYS A 173 10.94 15.59 -5.46
CA LYS A 173 11.26 14.40 -4.66
C LYS A 173 12.75 14.08 -4.64
N ASN A 174 13.46 14.52 -5.63
CA ASN A 174 14.82 14.11 -5.92
C ASN A 174 15.73 15.33 -6.08
N ALA A 175 15.47 16.39 -5.30
CA ALA A 175 16.30 17.61 -5.30
C ALA A 175 17.79 17.30 -5.09
N PHE A 176 18.09 16.26 -4.29
CA PHE A 176 19.46 15.84 -4.03
C PHE A 176 20.22 15.43 -5.30
N LEU A 177 19.55 14.86 -6.33
CA LEU A 177 20.21 14.52 -7.60
C LEU A 177 20.78 15.73 -8.33
N TYR A 178 20.15 16.89 -8.16
CA TYR A 178 20.58 18.15 -8.77
C TYR A 178 21.58 18.92 -7.91
N GLN A 179 21.94 18.37 -6.75
CA GLN A 179 22.93 18.89 -5.82
C GLN A 179 24.17 17.99 -5.73
N LEU A 180 24.17 16.87 -6.49
CA LEU A 180 25.30 15.97 -6.65
C LEU A 180 26.25 16.54 -7.70
N ASP A 181 26.97 17.57 -7.37
CA ASP A 181 28.01 18.15 -8.23
C ASP A 181 29.38 17.44 -7.99
N ASP A 182 30.45 18.14 -7.79
CA ASP A 182 31.82 17.61 -7.76
C ASP A 182 32.11 16.52 -6.70
N HIS A 183 31.19 16.26 -5.80
CA HIS A 183 31.34 15.23 -4.76
C HIS A 183 31.33 13.80 -5.27
N ILE A 184 30.95 13.57 -6.54
CA ILE A 184 30.84 12.23 -7.15
C ILE A 184 32.00 11.87 -8.07
N SER A 185 33.12 12.59 -7.99
CA SER A 185 34.30 12.35 -8.83
C SER A 185 34.96 10.98 -8.63
N SER A 186 34.69 10.31 -7.51
CA SER A 186 35.30 9.02 -7.15
C SER A 186 34.48 7.78 -7.65
N TYR A 187 33.35 7.97 -8.30
CA TYR A 187 32.53 6.88 -8.85
C TYR A 187 31.73 7.33 -10.08
N GLU A 188 31.30 6.36 -10.88
CA GLU A 188 30.45 6.59 -12.01
C GLU A 188 28.98 6.54 -11.62
N LEU A 189 28.23 7.64 -11.82
CA LEU A 189 26.80 7.70 -11.54
C LEU A 189 25.96 7.50 -12.81
N ASN A 190 25.22 6.41 -12.85
CA ASN A 190 24.26 6.11 -13.90
C ASN A 190 22.83 6.43 -13.44
N VAL A 191 22.15 7.35 -14.11
CA VAL A 191 20.81 7.83 -13.74
C VAL A 191 19.78 7.31 -14.74
N TYR A 192 18.83 6.51 -14.25
CA TYR A 192 17.74 5.93 -15.03
C TYR A 192 16.38 6.42 -14.49
N GLY A 193 15.60 7.13 -15.30
CA GLY A 193 14.29 7.61 -14.87
C GLY A 193 13.53 8.46 -15.89
N LYS A 194 12.33 8.91 -15.51
CA LYS A 194 11.46 9.79 -16.28
C LYS A 194 11.09 11.03 -15.48
#